data_68f12927fa861d44d52c7c02d79bdfc4
#
_entry.id   68f12927fa861d44d52c7c02d79bdfc4
#
_cell.length_a   1.000
_cell.length_b   1.000
_cell.length_c   1.000
_cell.angle_alpha   90.00
_cell.angle_beta   90.00
_cell.angle_gamma   90.00
#
_symmetry.space_group_name_H-M   'P 1'
#
loop_
_entity.id
_entity.type
_entity.pdbx_description
1 polymer ?
#
loop_
_entity_poly.entity_id
_entity_poly.type
_entity_poly.pdbx_seq_one_letter_code
_entity_poly.pdbx_strand_id
1 'polypeptide(L)'
;MSDPRFDGVVRPSPSDPRLHEALLPTLHPGDSHAANLLELDDGDLLCTWFNGPDEGDPGTNVVLSRLPSGSGRWTPPVLLAADPERAEQNPVLAQGPDGTLWLFHPSDEPHDQKTARLVVRTSPDRGRTWSPPRTLIEGPGIFVRNPPLLLGDGSWLLPAYWCRTTGEHSTVMISKDAGHTWDEHDLPDSDHLVQMTAVQRDDGSLFAMFRSRAADRIHASDSHDLGRTWRPLVKTELPNNNSAVQLTRLRGGALALIYNDASLERDQFRWVGEGTGRRKKALRTPLTLALSEDGGRTWPYRRDVQTADDEYWDNELGYSYPSVTQTRDGRLHLAYSYLRKTIKHVQLDEEWVRA
;
A
#
# COMPACT_ATOMS: atom_id res chain seq x y z
N MET A 1 -18.06 -19.94 -7.95
CA MET A 1 -17.00 -20.06 -8.99
C MET A 1 -16.30 -18.73 -9.10
N SER A 2 -14.99 -18.71 -9.12
CA SER A 2 -14.20 -17.47 -9.33
C SER A 2 -14.50 -16.90 -10.71
N ASP A 3 -14.47 -15.57 -10.84
CA ASP A 3 -14.62 -14.89 -12.12
C ASP A 3 -13.49 -15.37 -13.08
N PRO A 4 -13.82 -15.84 -14.30
CA PRO A 4 -12.81 -16.37 -15.23
C PRO A 4 -11.79 -15.31 -15.69
N ARG A 5 -12.07 -14.01 -15.48
CA ARG A 5 -11.12 -12.93 -15.74
C ARG A 5 -9.95 -12.91 -14.73
N PHE A 6 -10.11 -13.53 -13.54
CA PHE A 6 -9.10 -13.57 -12.47
C PHE A 6 -8.12 -14.72 -12.70
N ASP A 7 -7.52 -14.75 -13.88
CA ASP A 7 -6.62 -15.83 -14.34
C ASP A 7 -5.12 -15.50 -14.20
N GLY A 8 -4.81 -14.28 -13.76
CA GLY A 8 -3.44 -13.81 -13.54
C GLY A 8 -2.62 -13.59 -14.82
N VAL A 9 -3.19 -13.74 -16.00
CA VAL A 9 -2.45 -13.58 -17.26
C VAL A 9 -2.26 -12.10 -17.59
N VAL A 10 -1.01 -11.70 -17.76
CA VAL A 10 -0.63 -10.35 -18.16
C VAL A 10 -0.90 -10.17 -19.65
N ARG A 11 -1.72 -9.18 -20.02
CA ARG A 11 -2.14 -8.87 -21.38
C ARG A 11 -2.04 -7.37 -21.66
N PRO A 12 -1.88 -6.94 -22.92
CA PRO A 12 -2.09 -5.53 -23.27
C PRO A 12 -3.47 -5.06 -22.79
N SER A 13 -3.51 -3.86 -22.23
CA SER A 13 -4.78 -3.28 -21.76
C SER A 13 -5.69 -2.93 -22.96
N PRO A 14 -6.98 -3.20 -22.87
CA PRO A 14 -7.92 -2.80 -23.91
C PRO A 14 -8.03 -1.28 -24.11
N SER A 15 -7.74 -0.50 -23.06
CA SER A 15 -7.84 0.97 -23.07
C SER A 15 -6.60 1.66 -23.64
N ASP A 16 -5.41 1.09 -23.42
CA ASP A 16 -4.13 1.62 -23.93
C ASP A 16 -3.12 0.48 -24.07
N PRO A 17 -2.72 0.09 -25.30
CA PRO A 17 -1.84 -1.05 -25.54
C PRO A 17 -0.42 -0.87 -24.99
N ARG A 18 -0.03 0.34 -24.53
CA ARG A 18 1.23 0.60 -23.84
C ARG A 18 1.19 0.10 -22.38
N LEU A 19 -0.01 -0.16 -21.86
CA LEU A 19 -0.21 -0.77 -20.56
C LEU A 19 -0.36 -2.28 -20.72
N HIS A 20 0.21 -3.04 -19.76
CA HIS A 20 -0.09 -4.45 -19.62
C HIS A 20 -0.74 -4.69 -18.27
N GLU A 21 -1.80 -5.47 -18.23
CA GLU A 21 -2.59 -5.66 -17.02
C GLU A 21 -2.98 -7.11 -16.77
N ALA A 22 -3.21 -7.45 -15.52
CA ALA A 22 -3.73 -8.74 -15.09
C ALA A 22 -4.67 -8.54 -13.88
N LEU A 23 -5.75 -9.32 -13.83
CA LEU A 23 -6.54 -9.51 -12.62
C LEU A 23 -6.04 -10.79 -11.94
N LEU A 24 -5.56 -10.67 -10.71
CA LEU A 24 -4.93 -11.78 -9.99
C LEU A 24 -5.98 -12.81 -9.54
N PRO A 25 -5.63 -14.11 -9.53
CA PRO A 25 -6.49 -15.13 -8.92
C PRO A 25 -6.70 -14.83 -7.43
N THR A 26 -7.84 -15.24 -6.88
CA THR A 26 -8.18 -15.09 -5.47
C THR A 26 -8.26 -16.46 -4.78
N LEU A 27 -7.90 -16.52 -3.50
CA LEU A 27 -8.04 -17.72 -2.69
C LEU A 27 -9.49 -17.87 -2.18
N HIS A 28 -10.11 -16.73 -1.83
CA HIS A 28 -11.49 -16.62 -1.37
C HIS A 28 -12.26 -15.64 -2.26
N PRO A 29 -13.55 -15.87 -2.59
CA PRO A 29 -14.34 -15.01 -3.46
C PRO A 29 -14.80 -13.69 -2.84
N GLY A 30 -14.49 -13.43 -1.56
CA GLY A 30 -14.83 -12.19 -0.87
C GLY A 30 -13.83 -11.06 -1.13
N ASP A 31 -13.54 -10.30 -0.07
CA ASP A 31 -12.66 -9.14 -0.16
C ASP A 31 -11.21 -9.49 -0.52
N SER A 32 -10.68 -8.73 -1.47
CA SER A 32 -9.24 -8.69 -1.82
C SER A 32 -8.75 -7.25 -1.69
N HIS A 33 -7.85 -6.96 -0.74
CA HIS A 33 -7.49 -5.57 -0.45
C HIS A 33 -6.06 -5.39 0.04
N ALA A 34 -5.55 -4.14 -0.05
CA ALA A 34 -4.28 -3.71 0.47
C ALA A 34 -3.06 -4.42 -0.16
N ALA A 35 -2.98 -4.39 -1.48
CA ALA A 35 -1.87 -4.96 -2.23
C ALA A 35 -0.53 -4.30 -1.91
N ASN A 36 0.54 -5.10 -1.84
CA ASN A 36 1.91 -4.62 -1.75
C ASN A 36 2.81 -5.44 -2.69
N LEU A 37 3.65 -4.75 -3.45
CA LEU A 37 4.58 -5.32 -4.44
C LEU A 37 6.01 -5.30 -3.93
N LEU A 38 6.78 -6.34 -4.27
CA LEU A 38 8.22 -6.41 -4.04
C LEU A 38 8.90 -7.18 -5.17
N GLU A 39 9.90 -6.58 -5.85
CA GLU A 39 10.78 -7.29 -6.78
C GLU A 39 11.90 -7.98 -6.01
N LEU A 40 12.16 -9.25 -6.32
CA LEU A 40 13.25 -10.04 -5.77
C LEU A 40 14.53 -9.93 -6.63
N ASP A 41 15.66 -10.39 -6.07
CA ASP A 41 16.95 -10.38 -6.75
C ASP A 41 17.02 -11.22 -8.03
N ASP A 42 16.16 -12.23 -8.17
CA ASP A 42 16.06 -13.05 -9.39
C ASP A 42 15.11 -12.48 -10.44
N GLY A 43 14.51 -11.30 -10.15
CA GLY A 43 13.57 -10.64 -11.04
C GLY A 43 12.12 -11.13 -10.90
N ASP A 44 11.84 -12.05 -9.99
CA ASP A 44 10.48 -12.41 -9.63
C ASP A 44 9.80 -11.22 -8.95
N LEU A 45 8.53 -10.97 -9.26
CA LEU A 45 7.72 -9.97 -8.59
C LEU A 45 6.74 -10.65 -7.64
N LEU A 46 6.76 -10.26 -6.38
CA LEU A 46 5.82 -10.71 -5.36
C LEU A 46 4.69 -9.70 -5.20
N CYS A 47 3.47 -10.19 -5.01
CA CYS A 47 2.32 -9.39 -4.57
C CYS A 47 1.67 -10.07 -3.37
N THR A 48 1.57 -9.35 -2.26
CA THR A 48 0.82 -9.77 -1.08
C THR A 48 -0.39 -8.87 -0.87
N TRP A 49 -1.48 -9.42 -0.35
CA TRP A 49 -2.69 -8.69 0.02
C TRP A 49 -3.47 -9.49 1.06
N PHE A 50 -4.49 -8.90 1.67
CA PHE A 50 -5.42 -9.72 2.44
C PHE A 50 -6.61 -10.16 1.56
N ASN A 51 -7.09 -11.39 1.81
CA ASN A 51 -8.22 -11.99 1.11
C ASN A 51 -9.08 -12.79 2.09
N GLY A 52 -10.36 -12.56 2.09
CA GLY A 52 -11.31 -13.22 3.01
C GLY A 52 -12.76 -12.82 2.75
N PRO A 53 -13.68 -13.20 3.65
CA PRO A 53 -15.12 -12.89 3.50
C PRO A 53 -15.39 -11.39 3.48
N ASP A 54 -14.87 -10.66 4.47
CA ASP A 54 -14.98 -9.21 4.63
C ASP A 54 -13.82 -8.68 5.47
N GLU A 55 -13.49 -7.39 5.32
CA GLU A 55 -12.44 -6.74 6.11
C GLU A 55 -12.78 -6.76 7.60
N GLY A 56 -11.88 -7.32 8.41
CA GLY A 56 -12.08 -7.47 9.85
C GLY A 56 -12.67 -8.81 10.29
N ASP A 57 -13.08 -9.67 9.37
CA ASP A 57 -13.51 -11.03 9.71
C ASP A 57 -12.34 -11.95 10.03
N PRO A 58 -12.47 -12.93 10.95
CA PRO A 58 -11.41 -13.91 11.24
C PRO A 58 -11.01 -14.78 10.06
N GLY A 59 -11.85 -14.89 9.02
CA GLY A 59 -11.50 -15.55 7.76
C GLY A 59 -10.69 -14.67 6.80
N THR A 60 -10.36 -13.43 7.18
CA THR A 60 -9.50 -12.54 6.41
C THR A 60 -8.05 -12.86 6.68
N ASN A 61 -7.34 -13.32 5.64
CA ASN A 61 -6.02 -13.90 5.73
C ASN A 61 -5.04 -13.19 4.80
N VAL A 62 -3.74 -13.21 5.12
CA VAL A 62 -2.69 -12.73 4.22
C VAL A 62 -2.35 -13.80 3.20
N VAL A 63 -2.35 -13.41 1.93
CA VAL A 63 -1.99 -14.27 0.79
C VAL A 63 -0.86 -13.66 -0.04
N LEU A 64 -0.18 -14.51 -0.80
CA LEU A 64 0.94 -14.15 -1.68
C LEU A 64 0.76 -14.78 -3.05
N SER A 65 0.94 -13.99 -4.11
CA SER A 65 1.12 -14.47 -5.48
C SER A 65 2.49 -14.02 -6.02
N ARG A 66 2.99 -14.73 -7.00
CA ARG A 66 4.29 -14.49 -7.65
C ARG A 66 4.10 -14.35 -9.15
N LEU A 67 4.73 -13.36 -9.76
CA LEU A 67 4.98 -13.29 -11.19
C LEU A 67 6.44 -13.70 -11.42
N PRO A 68 6.72 -14.94 -11.85
CA PRO A 68 8.09 -15.37 -12.13
C PRO A 68 8.71 -14.53 -13.25
N SER A 69 9.98 -14.23 -13.13
CA SER A 69 10.74 -13.47 -14.12
C SER A 69 10.59 -14.10 -15.51
N GLY A 70 10.25 -13.29 -16.52
CA GLY A 70 9.97 -13.75 -17.87
C GLY A 70 8.63 -14.49 -18.05
N SER A 71 7.83 -14.67 -16.99
CA SER A 71 6.49 -15.24 -17.09
C SER A 71 5.46 -14.16 -17.41
N GLY A 72 4.49 -14.49 -18.26
CA GLY A 72 3.33 -13.65 -18.51
C GLY A 72 2.14 -13.96 -17.57
N ARG A 73 2.36 -14.63 -16.44
CA ARG A 73 1.25 -15.05 -15.57
C ARG A 73 1.63 -15.08 -14.10
N TRP A 74 0.79 -14.48 -13.27
CA TRP A 74 0.79 -14.61 -11.82
C TRP A 74 0.38 -16.02 -11.37
N THR A 75 1.06 -16.56 -10.37
CA THR A 75 0.69 -17.85 -9.77
C THR A 75 -0.64 -17.73 -9.03
N PRO A 76 -1.38 -18.84 -8.82
CA PRO A 76 -2.43 -18.85 -7.81
C PRO A 76 -1.88 -18.40 -6.46
N PRO A 77 -2.66 -17.64 -5.66
CA PRO A 77 -2.20 -17.18 -4.36
C PRO A 77 -2.04 -18.35 -3.39
N VAL A 78 -1.03 -18.23 -2.52
CA VAL A 78 -0.81 -19.12 -1.39
C VAL A 78 -1.08 -18.40 -0.08
N LEU A 79 -1.58 -19.12 0.90
CA LEU A 79 -1.83 -18.61 2.24
C LEU A 79 -0.50 -18.36 2.97
N LEU A 80 -0.29 -17.14 3.48
CA LEU A 80 0.88 -16.77 4.28
C LEU A 80 0.60 -16.69 5.76
N ALA A 81 -0.48 -16.03 6.14
CA ALA A 81 -0.86 -15.86 7.53
C ALA A 81 -2.37 -16.00 7.68
N ALA A 82 -2.77 -16.77 8.67
CA ALA A 82 -4.15 -16.98 9.08
C ALA A 82 -4.18 -17.23 10.59
N ASP A 83 -5.14 -16.59 11.23
CA ASP A 83 -5.50 -16.84 12.62
C ASP A 83 -7.02 -17.08 12.64
N PRO A 84 -7.51 -18.21 13.19
CA PRO A 84 -8.94 -18.52 13.16
C PRO A 84 -9.79 -17.59 14.06
N GLU A 85 -9.16 -16.82 14.93
CA GLU A 85 -9.82 -15.93 15.89
C GLU A 85 -9.58 -14.44 15.57
N ARG A 86 -8.73 -14.12 14.59
CA ARG A 86 -8.31 -12.74 14.27
C ARG A 86 -8.38 -12.45 12.78
N ALA A 87 -8.46 -11.19 12.41
CA ALA A 87 -8.33 -10.73 11.04
C ALA A 87 -6.89 -10.31 10.76
N GLU A 88 -6.33 -10.80 9.65
CA GLU A 88 -4.99 -10.46 9.18
C GLU A 88 -5.09 -9.43 8.07
N GLN A 89 -4.54 -8.23 8.26
CA GLN A 89 -4.77 -7.09 7.38
C GLN A 89 -3.45 -6.47 6.85
N ASN A 90 -3.56 -5.57 5.87
CA ASN A 90 -2.52 -4.65 5.38
C ASN A 90 -1.10 -5.25 5.33
N PRO A 91 -0.85 -6.37 4.65
CA PRO A 91 0.48 -6.95 4.59
C PRO A 91 1.44 -6.05 3.81
N VAL A 92 2.68 -5.97 4.30
CA VAL A 92 3.79 -5.32 3.59
C VAL A 92 5.01 -6.22 3.57
N LEU A 93 5.69 -6.24 2.44
CA LEU A 93 6.92 -7.00 2.21
C LEU A 93 8.13 -6.08 2.22
N ALA A 94 9.23 -6.57 2.73
CA ALA A 94 10.55 -5.95 2.59
C ALA A 94 11.61 -7.01 2.40
N GLN A 95 12.75 -6.63 1.80
CA GLN A 95 13.93 -7.48 1.72
C GLN A 95 15.06 -6.84 2.50
N GLY A 96 15.64 -7.60 3.42
CA GLY A 96 16.83 -7.21 4.17
C GLY A 96 18.09 -7.24 3.31
N PRO A 97 19.18 -6.61 3.78
CA PRO A 97 20.47 -6.61 3.07
C PRO A 97 21.06 -8.00 2.89
N ASP A 98 20.70 -8.94 3.74
CA ASP A 98 21.12 -10.35 3.70
C ASP A 98 20.24 -11.21 2.75
N GLY A 99 19.26 -10.58 2.07
CA GLY A 99 18.31 -11.26 1.18
C GLY A 99 17.10 -11.87 1.90
N THR A 100 17.06 -11.85 3.23
CA THR A 100 15.90 -12.31 4.00
C THR A 100 14.67 -11.46 3.69
N LEU A 101 13.56 -12.10 3.36
CA LEU A 101 12.28 -11.41 3.22
C LEU A 101 11.59 -11.26 4.57
N TRP A 102 10.95 -10.13 4.75
CA TRP A 102 10.15 -9.78 5.91
C TRP A 102 8.72 -9.49 5.47
N LEU A 103 7.77 -10.12 6.13
CA LEU A 103 6.34 -9.82 6.02
C LEU A 103 5.89 -9.20 7.34
N PHE A 104 5.37 -7.98 7.28
CA PHE A 104 4.73 -7.30 8.40
C PHE A 104 3.23 -7.22 8.12
N HIS A 105 2.40 -7.51 9.11
CA HIS A 105 0.96 -7.33 9.00
C HIS A 105 0.32 -7.09 10.37
N PRO A 106 -0.69 -6.21 10.44
CA PRO A 106 -1.55 -6.12 11.62
C PRO A 106 -2.42 -7.38 11.75
N SER A 107 -2.68 -7.75 13.00
CA SER A 107 -3.60 -8.84 13.37
C SER A 107 -4.52 -8.31 14.46
N ASP A 108 -5.83 -8.20 14.19
CA ASP A 108 -6.82 -7.61 15.08
C ASP A 108 -7.97 -8.58 15.43
N GLU A 109 -8.62 -8.34 16.56
CA GLU A 109 -9.86 -9.03 16.91
C GLU A 109 -10.97 -8.64 15.92
N PRO A 110 -12.00 -9.49 15.74
CA PRO A 110 -13.02 -9.27 14.73
C PRO A 110 -13.61 -7.86 14.79
N HIS A 111 -13.49 -7.14 13.67
CA HIS A 111 -13.99 -5.77 13.47
C HIS A 111 -13.55 -4.73 14.51
N ASP A 112 -12.46 -4.99 15.28
CA ASP A 112 -11.90 -4.03 16.24
C ASP A 112 -10.43 -3.74 15.98
N GLN A 113 -10.16 -2.78 15.10
CA GLN A 113 -8.82 -2.30 14.78
C GLN A 113 -8.04 -1.78 15.98
N LYS A 114 -8.70 -1.43 17.08
CA LYS A 114 -8.03 -0.94 18.31
C LYS A 114 -7.31 -2.05 19.07
N THR A 115 -7.57 -3.32 18.73
CA THR A 115 -6.91 -4.49 19.33
C THR A 115 -5.74 -5.00 18.51
N ALA A 116 -5.42 -4.33 17.39
CA ALA A 116 -4.38 -4.79 16.47
C ALA A 116 -3.00 -4.84 17.13
N ARG A 117 -2.31 -5.95 16.89
CA ARG A 117 -0.88 -6.13 17.16
C ARG A 117 -0.12 -6.22 15.84
N LEU A 118 1.13 -5.82 15.81
CA LEU A 118 1.96 -5.97 14.62
C LEU A 118 2.67 -7.33 14.66
N VAL A 119 2.40 -8.15 13.64
CA VAL A 119 2.98 -9.48 13.48
C VAL A 119 4.02 -9.44 12.37
N VAL A 120 5.09 -10.22 12.53
CA VAL A 120 6.15 -10.38 11.55
C VAL A 120 6.42 -11.86 11.27
N ARG A 121 6.75 -12.15 10.00
CA ARG A 121 7.30 -13.44 9.55
C ARG A 121 8.50 -13.18 8.64
N THR A 122 9.43 -14.11 8.58
CA THR A 122 10.62 -14.03 7.74
C THR A 122 10.74 -15.24 6.83
N SER A 123 11.38 -15.03 5.66
CA SER A 123 11.67 -16.09 4.71
C SER A 123 13.12 -15.96 4.22
N PRO A 124 13.97 -17.01 4.40
CA PRO A 124 15.34 -17.03 3.91
C PRO A 124 15.45 -17.53 2.46
N ASP A 125 14.36 -18.00 1.86
CA ASP A 125 14.33 -18.75 0.61
C ASP A 125 13.45 -18.06 -0.46
N ARG A 126 13.43 -16.73 -0.46
CA ARG A 126 12.70 -15.91 -1.45
C ARG A 126 11.18 -16.11 -1.40
N GLY A 127 10.63 -16.27 -0.20
CA GLY A 127 9.18 -16.40 0.01
C GLY A 127 8.60 -17.76 -0.32
N ARG A 128 9.42 -18.83 -0.39
CA ARG A 128 8.93 -20.19 -0.58
C ARG A 128 8.48 -20.82 0.73
N THR A 129 9.24 -20.57 1.81
CA THR A 129 8.84 -20.94 3.17
C THR A 129 8.94 -19.74 4.11
N TRP A 130 8.12 -19.75 5.15
CA TRP A 130 8.02 -18.65 6.11
C TRP A 130 8.12 -19.14 7.54
N SER A 131 8.79 -18.37 8.39
CA SER A 131 8.86 -18.64 9.82
C SER A 131 7.47 -18.67 10.47
N PRO A 132 7.29 -19.29 11.63
CA PRO A 132 6.10 -19.04 12.45
C PRO A 132 5.88 -17.54 12.69
N PRO A 133 4.63 -17.09 12.88
CA PRO A 133 4.35 -15.68 13.20
C PRO A 133 4.97 -15.31 14.55
N ARG A 134 5.51 -14.09 14.63
CA ARG A 134 6.02 -13.49 15.86
C ARG A 134 5.40 -12.11 16.02
N THR A 135 4.82 -11.84 17.16
CA THR A 135 4.39 -10.47 17.48
C THR A 135 5.63 -9.59 17.63
N LEU A 136 5.68 -8.53 16.83
CA LEU A 136 6.75 -7.56 16.86
C LEU A 136 6.45 -6.44 17.85
N ILE A 137 5.20 -5.96 17.85
CA ILE A 137 4.72 -4.90 18.74
C ILE A 137 3.36 -5.33 19.31
N GLU A 138 3.30 -5.45 20.63
CA GLU A 138 2.10 -5.88 21.38
C GLU A 138 1.07 -4.76 21.59
N GLY A 139 1.44 -3.51 21.40
CA GLY A 139 0.57 -2.39 21.70
C GLY A 139 -0.76 -2.43 20.96
N PRO A 140 -1.92 -2.17 21.63
CA PRO A 140 -3.20 -2.25 20.96
C PRO A 140 -3.39 -1.14 19.94
N GLY A 141 -3.81 -1.54 18.72
CA GLY A 141 -4.17 -0.64 17.64
C GLY A 141 -3.05 -0.24 16.69
N ILE A 142 -1.90 -0.96 16.67
CA ILE A 142 -0.79 -0.67 15.73
C ILE A 142 -1.07 -1.21 14.35
N PHE A 143 -0.86 -0.38 13.32
CA PHE A 143 -1.01 -0.72 11.92
C PHE A 143 0.19 -0.28 11.08
N VAL A 144 0.41 -1.00 9.98
CA VAL A 144 1.30 -0.63 8.86
C VAL A 144 0.50 -0.63 7.56
N ARG A 145 1.01 0.03 6.52
CA ARG A 145 0.41 -0.01 5.17
C ARG A 145 1.47 0.08 4.07
N ASN A 146 2.55 0.76 4.32
CA ASN A 146 3.64 0.94 3.37
C ASN A 146 4.91 0.24 3.88
N PRO A 147 5.77 -0.27 2.97
CA PRO A 147 6.94 -1.04 3.36
C PRO A 147 7.95 -0.18 4.13
N PRO A 148 8.79 -0.82 4.95
CA PRO A 148 9.90 -0.11 5.58
C PRO A 148 10.91 0.39 4.53
N LEU A 149 11.59 1.49 4.86
CA LEU A 149 12.74 1.98 4.11
C LEU A 149 14.03 1.47 4.75
N LEU A 150 14.94 0.97 3.92
CA LEU A 150 16.33 0.81 4.30
C LEU A 150 17.03 2.14 4.04
N LEU A 151 17.49 2.80 5.11
CA LEU A 151 18.13 4.11 5.05
C LEU A 151 19.61 4.00 4.71
N GLY A 152 20.20 5.11 4.26
CA GLY A 152 21.59 5.15 3.85
C GLY A 152 22.62 4.84 4.95
N ASP A 153 22.24 4.91 6.23
CA ASP A 153 23.04 4.49 7.38
C ASP A 153 22.87 3.02 7.76
N GLY A 154 22.06 2.27 7.00
CA GLY A 154 21.73 0.86 7.24
C GLY A 154 20.60 0.62 8.25
N SER A 155 20.04 1.67 8.85
CA SER A 155 18.85 1.55 9.70
C SER A 155 17.59 1.33 8.88
N TRP A 156 16.55 0.76 9.50
CA TRP A 156 15.25 0.59 8.91
C TRP A 156 14.27 1.57 9.52
N LEU A 157 13.45 2.20 8.69
CA LEU A 157 12.32 3.02 9.10
C LEU A 157 11.03 2.36 8.63
N LEU A 158 10.21 1.90 9.56
CA LEU A 158 8.89 1.32 9.28
C LEU A 158 7.80 2.37 9.58
N PRO A 159 7.11 2.88 8.56
CA PRO A 159 5.96 3.75 8.75
C PRO A 159 4.82 2.98 9.42
N ALA A 160 4.33 3.47 10.53
CA ALA A 160 3.23 2.88 11.29
C ALA A 160 2.20 3.94 11.70
N TYR A 161 1.09 3.50 12.24
CA TYR A 161 0.08 4.38 12.83
C TYR A 161 -0.72 3.65 13.90
N TRP A 162 -1.26 4.41 14.83
CA TRP A 162 -2.08 3.89 15.90
C TRP A 162 -3.57 4.14 15.62
N CYS A 163 -4.40 3.12 15.85
CA CYS A 163 -5.85 3.19 15.91
C CYS A 163 -6.29 2.98 17.37
N ARG A 164 -6.28 4.04 18.16
CA ARG A 164 -6.62 3.98 19.60
C ARG A 164 -7.99 4.56 19.88
N THR A 165 -8.53 4.30 21.07
CA THR A 165 -9.77 4.93 21.53
C THR A 165 -9.66 6.45 21.66
N THR A 166 -8.44 6.95 21.87
CA THR A 166 -8.11 8.39 21.98
C THR A 166 -7.94 9.09 20.63
N GLY A 167 -7.92 8.34 19.52
CA GLY A 167 -7.71 8.85 18.16
C GLY A 167 -6.71 8.04 17.37
N GLU A 168 -6.54 8.44 16.11
CA GLU A 168 -5.58 7.84 15.18
C GLU A 168 -4.46 8.85 14.91
N HIS A 169 -3.22 8.40 14.91
CA HIS A 169 -2.06 9.22 14.57
C HIS A 169 -0.93 8.38 13.97
N SER A 170 -0.08 9.00 13.18
CA SER A 170 1.09 8.34 12.59
C SER A 170 2.25 8.29 13.57
N THR A 171 3.07 7.25 13.43
CA THR A 171 4.34 7.06 14.12
C THR A 171 5.34 6.40 13.16
N VAL A 172 6.61 6.43 13.49
CA VAL A 172 7.62 5.63 12.80
C VAL A 172 8.36 4.75 13.80
N MET A 173 8.66 3.53 13.36
CA MET A 173 9.51 2.61 14.10
C MET A 173 10.88 2.58 13.43
N ILE A 174 11.95 2.78 14.17
CA ILE A 174 13.33 2.76 13.65
C ILE A 174 14.09 1.58 14.26
N SER A 175 14.67 0.76 13.40
CA SER A 175 15.56 -0.34 13.80
C SER A 175 16.98 -0.08 13.31
N LYS A 176 17.97 -0.33 14.21
CA LYS A 176 19.41 -0.23 13.90
C LYS A 176 20.10 -1.58 13.87
N ASP A 177 19.35 -2.65 14.06
CA ASP A 177 19.84 -4.02 14.21
C ASP A 177 19.12 -4.98 13.25
N ALA A 178 18.87 -4.51 12.02
CA ALA A 178 18.24 -5.28 10.94
C ALA A 178 16.85 -5.85 11.31
N GLY A 179 16.03 -5.08 12.05
CA GLY A 179 14.65 -5.45 12.37
C GLY A 179 14.48 -6.30 13.64
N HIS A 180 15.54 -6.51 14.44
CA HIS A 180 15.44 -7.25 15.71
C HIS A 180 14.77 -6.43 16.81
N THR A 181 15.16 -5.16 16.96
CA THR A 181 14.55 -4.22 17.89
C THR A 181 14.11 -2.93 17.20
N TRP A 182 13.13 -2.25 17.75
CA TRP A 182 12.51 -1.08 17.15
C TRP A 182 12.26 0.01 18.22
N ASP A 183 12.72 1.21 17.92
CA ASP A 183 12.47 2.42 18.70
C ASP A 183 11.34 3.21 18.05
N GLU A 184 10.32 3.58 18.84
CA GLU A 184 9.20 4.40 18.37
C GLU A 184 9.55 5.89 18.41
N HIS A 185 9.17 6.60 17.34
CA HIS A 185 9.28 8.06 17.23
C HIS A 185 7.94 8.63 16.77
N ASP A 186 7.36 9.50 17.59
CA ASP A 186 6.08 10.13 17.30
C ASP A 186 6.17 11.12 16.14
N LEU A 187 5.07 11.26 15.40
CA LEU A 187 4.84 12.38 14.50
C LEU A 187 3.84 13.35 15.15
N PRO A 188 4.31 14.48 15.73
CA PRO A 188 3.45 15.48 16.30
C PRO A 188 2.43 16.01 15.28
N ASP A 189 1.23 16.38 15.76
CA ASP A 189 0.15 16.97 14.95
C ASP A 189 -0.35 16.08 13.81
N SER A 190 -0.14 14.76 13.90
CA SER A 190 -0.59 13.78 12.89
C SER A 190 -1.97 13.19 13.17
N ASP A 191 -2.78 13.84 14.00
CA ASP A 191 -4.15 13.40 14.29
C ASP A 191 -4.95 13.22 12.99
N HIS A 192 -5.56 12.03 12.83
CA HIS A 192 -6.29 11.64 11.63
C HIS A 192 -5.48 11.58 10.32
N LEU A 193 -4.15 11.68 10.41
CA LEU A 193 -3.22 11.42 9.31
C LEU A 193 -2.57 10.06 9.55
N VAL A 194 -2.79 9.13 8.63
CA VAL A 194 -2.42 7.72 8.79
C VAL A 194 -1.75 7.17 7.53
N GLN A 195 -1.27 5.94 7.60
CA GLN A 195 -0.73 5.21 6.43
C GLN A 195 0.37 5.99 5.71
N MET A 196 1.28 6.58 6.49
CA MET A 196 2.46 7.26 5.98
C MET A 196 3.18 6.41 4.94
N THR A 197 3.62 7.05 3.86
CA THR A 197 4.58 6.55 2.89
C THR A 197 5.76 7.50 2.83
N ALA A 198 6.99 7.00 2.71
CA ALA A 198 8.17 7.85 2.72
C ALA A 198 9.24 7.38 1.74
N VAL A 199 10.14 8.29 1.38
CA VAL A 199 11.35 8.02 0.58
C VAL A 199 12.53 8.79 1.15
N GLN A 200 13.74 8.27 0.95
CA GLN A 200 14.97 9.03 1.18
C GLN A 200 15.41 9.71 -0.12
N ARG A 201 15.64 11.03 -0.07
CA ARG A 201 16.15 11.83 -1.19
C ARG A 201 17.66 11.73 -1.30
N ASP A 202 18.23 12.26 -2.38
CA ASP A 202 19.68 12.24 -2.65
C ASP A 202 20.50 13.04 -1.61
N ASP A 203 19.90 14.06 -1.01
CA ASP A 203 20.51 14.84 0.07
C ASP A 203 20.46 14.16 1.43
N GLY A 204 19.93 12.94 1.49
CA GLY A 204 19.76 12.16 2.71
C GLY A 204 18.52 12.51 3.53
N SER A 205 17.78 13.57 3.20
CA SER A 205 16.53 13.91 3.85
C SER A 205 15.43 12.89 3.54
N LEU A 206 14.46 12.75 4.44
CA LEU A 206 13.27 11.97 4.19
C LEU A 206 12.12 12.89 3.80
N PHE A 207 11.33 12.43 2.83
CA PHE A 207 10.07 13.03 2.46
C PHE A 207 8.94 12.03 2.67
N ALA A 208 7.90 12.43 3.38
CA ALA A 208 6.75 11.58 3.70
C ALA A 208 5.44 12.20 3.24
N MET A 209 4.51 11.34 2.85
CA MET A 209 3.13 11.70 2.50
C MET A 209 2.14 10.85 3.30
N PHE A 210 0.96 11.41 3.59
CA PHE A 210 -0.01 10.85 4.52
C PHE A 210 -1.41 10.84 3.91
N ARG A 211 -2.14 9.74 4.14
CA ARG A 211 -3.58 9.68 3.96
C ARG A 211 -4.28 10.55 5.00
N SER A 212 -5.29 11.29 4.58
CA SER A 212 -6.16 12.09 5.46
C SER A 212 -7.52 11.42 5.66
N ARG A 213 -7.91 11.21 6.90
CA ARG A 213 -9.25 10.71 7.25
C ARG A 213 -10.35 11.73 6.92
N ALA A 214 -10.00 13.01 6.80
CA ALA A 214 -10.94 14.06 6.39
C ALA A 214 -11.35 13.96 4.91
N ALA A 215 -10.69 13.14 4.11
CA ALA A 215 -10.91 13.02 2.67
C ALA A 215 -10.74 14.38 1.95
N ASP A 216 -9.76 15.16 2.36
CA ASP A 216 -9.44 16.49 1.84
C ASP A 216 -8.22 16.44 0.91
N ARG A 217 -7.01 16.46 1.47
CA ARG A 217 -5.75 16.48 0.71
C ARG A 217 -4.73 15.51 1.29
N ILE A 218 -3.77 15.11 0.47
CA ILE A 218 -2.57 14.44 0.94
C ILE A 218 -1.77 15.45 1.77
N HIS A 219 -1.33 15.05 2.96
CA HIS A 219 -0.41 15.85 3.79
C HIS A 219 1.01 15.37 3.56
N ALA A 220 1.98 16.23 3.81
CA ALA A 220 3.39 15.91 3.67
C ALA A 220 4.23 16.49 4.82
N SER A 221 5.39 15.87 5.07
CA SER A 221 6.40 16.35 6.00
C SER A 221 7.80 15.91 5.57
N ASP A 222 8.81 16.58 6.07
CA ASP A 222 10.24 16.28 5.87
C ASP A 222 10.92 15.94 7.19
N SER A 223 11.91 15.04 7.15
CA SER A 223 12.84 14.77 8.24
C SER A 223 14.29 14.91 7.76
N HIS A 224 15.15 15.50 8.60
CA HIS A 224 16.59 15.69 8.34
C HIS A 224 17.50 14.93 9.30
N ASP A 225 16.92 14.04 10.11
CA ASP A 225 17.62 13.25 11.12
C ASP A 225 17.24 11.76 11.08
N LEU A 226 17.01 11.26 9.85
CA LEU A 226 16.66 9.86 9.56
C LEU A 226 15.35 9.42 10.23
N GLY A 227 14.36 10.31 10.27
CA GLY A 227 13.01 10.01 10.74
C GLY A 227 12.79 10.15 12.25
N ARG A 228 13.78 10.64 13.02
CA ARG A 228 13.62 10.83 14.47
C ARG A 228 12.74 12.01 14.80
N THR A 229 12.84 13.08 14.02
CA THR A 229 11.95 14.24 14.12
C THR A 229 11.44 14.66 12.75
N TRP A 230 10.26 15.26 12.71
CA TRP A 230 9.56 15.65 11.49
C TRP A 230 9.17 17.12 11.56
N ARG A 231 9.23 17.80 10.41
CA ARG A 231 8.72 19.16 10.28
C ARG A 231 7.20 19.18 10.44
N PRO A 232 6.59 20.34 10.71
CA PRO A 232 5.14 20.48 10.74
C PRO A 232 4.49 19.92 9.47
N LEU A 233 3.42 19.16 9.64
CA LEU A 233 2.63 18.58 8.56
C LEU A 233 1.92 19.67 7.76
N VAL A 234 2.00 19.60 6.43
CA VAL A 234 1.39 20.57 5.53
C VAL A 234 0.48 19.88 4.52
N LYS A 235 -0.66 20.50 4.21
CA LYS A 235 -1.52 20.08 3.10
C LYS A 235 -0.81 20.33 1.77
N THR A 236 -0.75 19.32 0.91
CA THR A 236 -0.26 19.46 -0.46
C THR A 236 -1.37 19.95 -1.40
N GLU A 237 -1.04 20.18 -2.68
CA GLU A 237 -2.02 20.45 -3.72
C GLU A 237 -2.84 19.21 -4.14
N LEU A 238 -2.34 18.00 -3.82
CA LEU A 238 -2.93 16.73 -4.25
C LEU A 238 -4.11 16.35 -3.36
N PRO A 239 -5.25 15.94 -3.94
CA PRO A 239 -6.41 15.50 -3.17
C PRO A 239 -6.16 14.17 -2.49
N ASN A 240 -6.91 13.89 -1.44
CA ASN A 240 -7.02 12.57 -0.83
C ASN A 240 -8.48 12.22 -0.56
N ASN A 241 -8.88 11.05 -0.95
CA ASN A 241 -10.24 10.55 -0.80
C ASN A 241 -10.44 9.66 0.44
N ASN A 242 -9.59 9.79 1.46
CA ASN A 242 -9.52 8.87 2.58
C ASN A 242 -9.19 7.43 2.15
N SER A 243 -8.24 7.29 1.22
CA SER A 243 -7.63 6.01 0.83
C SER A 243 -6.11 6.10 0.93
N ALA A 244 -5.46 4.94 1.07
CA ALA A 244 -4.01 4.86 1.10
C ALA A 244 -3.40 5.40 -0.19
N VAL A 245 -2.19 5.93 -0.05
CA VAL A 245 -1.31 6.36 -1.14
C VAL A 245 0.04 5.65 -0.99
N GLN A 246 0.78 5.51 -2.07
CA GLN A 246 2.16 5.03 -1.98
C GLN A 246 3.09 5.88 -2.84
N LEU A 247 4.19 6.28 -2.21
CA LEU A 247 5.31 6.99 -2.78
C LEU A 247 6.48 6.04 -2.97
N THR A 248 7.19 6.14 -4.10
CA THR A 248 8.46 5.45 -4.33
C THR A 248 9.44 6.37 -5.03
N ARG A 249 10.73 6.16 -4.80
CA ARG A 249 11.78 6.86 -5.52
C ARG A 249 12.22 5.99 -6.70
N LEU A 250 12.18 6.56 -7.89
CA LEU A 250 12.61 5.91 -9.13
C LEU A 250 14.14 5.95 -9.25
N ARG A 251 14.70 5.05 -10.03
CA ARG A 251 16.16 4.95 -10.28
C ARG A 251 16.75 6.22 -10.89
N GLY A 252 15.95 6.94 -11.68
CA GLY A 252 16.32 8.25 -12.25
C GLY A 252 16.31 9.40 -11.26
N GLY A 253 15.90 9.16 -9.99
CA GLY A 253 15.81 10.17 -8.94
C GLY A 253 14.45 10.84 -8.83
N ALA A 254 13.57 10.73 -9.83
CA ALA A 254 12.20 11.19 -9.75
C ALA A 254 11.41 10.43 -8.68
N LEU A 255 10.38 11.07 -8.10
CA LEU A 255 9.44 10.42 -7.21
C LEU A 255 8.18 10.04 -7.98
N ALA A 256 7.68 8.84 -7.75
CA ALA A 256 6.39 8.37 -8.26
C ALA A 256 5.41 8.21 -7.10
N LEU A 257 4.22 8.78 -7.24
CA LEU A 257 3.12 8.69 -6.28
C LEU A 257 1.90 8.09 -6.97
N ILE A 258 1.35 7.03 -6.38
CA ILE A 258 0.06 6.49 -6.80
C ILE A 258 -1.02 6.79 -5.75
N TYR A 259 -2.13 7.36 -6.19
CA TYR A 259 -3.21 7.85 -5.32
C TYR A 259 -4.53 7.94 -6.09
N ASN A 260 -5.64 8.16 -5.37
CA ASN A 260 -6.90 8.53 -6.03
C ASN A 260 -6.99 10.07 -6.16
N ASP A 261 -7.12 10.57 -7.39
CA ASP A 261 -7.24 12.02 -7.67
C ASP A 261 -8.69 12.50 -7.44
N ALA A 262 -9.15 12.31 -6.22
CA ALA A 262 -10.49 12.66 -5.77
C ALA A 262 -10.49 13.09 -4.30
N SER A 263 -11.44 13.96 -3.92
CA SER A 263 -11.65 14.36 -2.52
C SER A 263 -13.05 14.93 -2.28
N LEU A 264 -13.42 15.04 -1.00
CA LEU A 264 -14.64 15.76 -0.62
C LEU A 264 -14.55 17.26 -0.87
N GLU A 265 -13.36 17.87 -0.78
CA GLU A 265 -13.13 19.28 -1.11
C GLU A 265 -13.44 19.62 -2.58
N ARG A 266 -13.36 18.64 -3.48
CA ARG A 266 -13.66 18.76 -4.90
C ARG A 266 -15.07 18.31 -5.26
N ASP A 267 -15.95 18.07 -4.26
CA ASP A 267 -17.31 17.53 -4.45
C ASP A 267 -17.36 16.20 -5.24
N GLN A 268 -16.29 15.40 -5.16
CA GLN A 268 -16.18 14.10 -5.81
C GLN A 268 -16.58 12.98 -4.83
N PHE A 269 -17.88 12.77 -4.68
CA PHE A 269 -18.41 11.81 -3.71
C PHE A 269 -19.64 11.07 -4.23
N ARG A 270 -19.97 9.99 -3.55
CA ARG A 270 -21.29 9.36 -3.59
C ARG A 270 -21.92 9.34 -2.20
N TRP A 271 -23.22 9.23 -2.16
CA TRP A 271 -23.93 9.00 -0.91
C TRP A 271 -23.92 7.52 -0.58
N VAL A 272 -23.54 7.15 0.64
CA VAL A 272 -23.56 5.77 1.16
C VAL A 272 -24.32 5.72 2.46
N GLY A 273 -24.89 4.52 2.79
CA GLY A 273 -25.73 4.31 3.96
C GLY A 273 -27.15 4.87 3.78
N GLU A 274 -28.04 4.56 4.73
CA GLU A 274 -29.44 4.92 4.71
C GLU A 274 -29.85 5.71 5.98
N GLY A 275 -30.94 6.44 5.89
CA GLY A 275 -31.53 7.18 7.00
C GLY A 275 -30.53 8.15 7.66
N THR A 276 -30.43 8.09 8.99
CA THR A 276 -29.51 8.93 9.77
C THR A 276 -28.03 8.54 9.61
N GLY A 277 -27.74 7.36 9.05
CA GLY A 277 -26.38 6.90 8.71
C GLY A 277 -25.90 7.34 7.32
N ARG A 278 -26.74 8.07 6.55
CA ARG A 278 -26.37 8.54 5.22
C ARG A 278 -25.24 9.56 5.28
N ARG A 279 -24.14 9.27 4.57
CA ARG A 279 -22.94 10.14 4.56
C ARG A 279 -22.32 10.24 3.17
N LYS A 280 -21.58 11.31 2.94
CA LYS A 280 -20.71 11.44 1.77
C LYS A 280 -19.50 10.53 1.91
N LYS A 281 -19.19 9.76 0.85
CA LYS A 281 -17.98 8.96 0.72
C LYS A 281 -17.27 9.43 -0.54
N ALA A 282 -16.04 9.94 -0.41
CA ALA A 282 -15.27 10.38 -1.56
C ALA A 282 -15.04 9.21 -2.53
N LEU A 283 -15.09 9.51 -3.83
CA LEU A 283 -14.93 8.51 -4.90
C LEU A 283 -13.54 7.88 -4.84
N ARG A 284 -13.46 6.57 -5.13
CA ARG A 284 -12.20 5.85 -5.28
C ARG A 284 -11.85 5.69 -6.77
N THR A 285 -11.97 6.80 -7.50
CA THR A 285 -11.64 6.96 -8.93
C THR A 285 -11.43 8.45 -9.22
N PRO A 286 -10.55 8.84 -10.19
CA PRO A 286 -9.59 7.96 -10.85
C PRO A 286 -8.48 7.49 -9.89
N LEU A 287 -7.79 6.40 -10.25
CA LEU A 287 -6.51 6.03 -9.69
C LEU A 287 -5.43 6.62 -10.59
N THR A 288 -4.61 7.52 -10.05
CA THR A 288 -3.68 8.35 -10.81
C THR A 288 -2.25 8.07 -10.37
N LEU A 289 -1.35 7.97 -11.34
CA LEU A 289 0.10 7.96 -11.11
C LEU A 289 0.66 9.34 -11.43
N ALA A 290 1.41 9.91 -10.48
CA ALA A 290 2.05 11.21 -10.63
C ALA A 290 3.56 11.10 -10.47
N LEU A 291 4.32 11.97 -11.19
CA LEU A 291 5.78 12.06 -11.07
C LEU A 291 6.19 13.46 -10.62
N SER A 292 7.21 13.50 -9.75
CA SER A 292 7.89 14.71 -9.28
C SER A 292 9.39 14.61 -9.56
N GLU A 293 9.96 15.66 -10.14
CA GLU A 293 11.41 15.76 -10.42
C GLU A 293 12.15 16.64 -9.42
N ASP A 294 11.43 17.29 -8.52
CA ASP A 294 11.95 18.27 -7.56
C ASP A 294 11.85 17.80 -6.09
N GLY A 295 11.83 16.48 -5.89
CA GLY A 295 11.78 15.87 -4.57
C GLY A 295 10.42 15.98 -3.87
N GLY A 296 9.32 16.05 -4.62
CA GLY A 296 7.95 16.06 -4.10
C GLY A 296 7.37 17.45 -3.88
N ARG A 297 8.03 18.52 -4.34
CA ARG A 297 7.52 19.89 -4.23
C ARG A 297 6.41 20.16 -5.24
N THR A 298 6.59 19.70 -6.49
CA THR A 298 5.59 19.78 -7.56
C THR A 298 5.39 18.45 -8.25
N TRP A 299 4.20 18.26 -8.83
CA TRP A 299 3.78 17.01 -9.49
C TRP A 299 3.23 17.33 -10.88
N PRO A 300 4.09 17.74 -11.84
CA PRO A 300 3.64 18.22 -13.15
C PRO A 300 3.10 17.11 -14.06
N TYR A 301 3.59 15.88 -13.90
CA TYR A 301 3.18 14.74 -14.71
C TYR A 301 2.16 13.92 -13.94
N ARG A 302 0.94 13.81 -14.47
CA ARG A 302 -0.16 13.07 -13.83
C ARG A 302 -0.96 12.36 -14.91
N ARG A 303 -1.17 11.05 -14.71
CA ARG A 303 -1.96 10.27 -15.64
C ARG A 303 -2.81 9.23 -14.93
N ASP A 304 -4.06 9.11 -15.38
CA ASP A 304 -5.00 8.15 -14.81
C ASP A 304 -4.68 6.74 -15.32
N VAL A 305 -4.42 5.85 -14.37
CA VAL A 305 -4.16 4.41 -14.64
C VAL A 305 -5.47 3.65 -14.74
N GLN A 306 -6.47 4.07 -13.95
CA GLN A 306 -7.79 3.45 -13.89
C GLN A 306 -8.84 4.51 -13.65
N THR A 307 -9.80 4.61 -14.57
CA THR A 307 -10.99 5.45 -14.45
C THR A 307 -12.23 4.60 -14.16
N ALA A 308 -13.30 5.25 -13.70
CA ALA A 308 -14.58 4.59 -13.48
C ALA A 308 -15.17 4.06 -14.80
N ASP A 309 -15.69 2.86 -14.73
CA ASP A 309 -16.48 2.18 -15.75
C ASP A 309 -17.87 1.79 -15.17
N ASP A 310 -18.68 1.08 -15.94
CA ASP A 310 -20.02 0.64 -15.50
C ASP A 310 -19.91 -0.26 -14.26
N GLU A 311 -18.92 -1.17 -14.23
CA GLU A 311 -18.69 -2.07 -13.08
C GLU A 311 -18.32 -1.29 -11.81
N TYR A 312 -17.61 -0.15 -11.95
CA TYR A 312 -17.32 0.75 -10.83
C TYR A 312 -18.59 1.38 -10.26
N TRP A 313 -19.51 1.84 -11.11
CA TRP A 313 -20.71 2.51 -10.64
C TRP A 313 -21.71 1.56 -9.96
N ASP A 314 -21.69 0.29 -10.32
CA ASP A 314 -22.46 -0.79 -9.68
C ASP A 314 -21.84 -1.26 -8.35
N ASN A 315 -20.62 -0.75 -7.99
CA ASN A 315 -19.87 -1.17 -6.82
C ASN A 315 -19.50 0.05 -5.94
N GLU A 316 -19.71 -0.04 -4.62
CA GLU A 316 -19.40 1.05 -3.68
C GLU A 316 -17.92 1.09 -3.25
N LEU A 317 -17.12 0.07 -3.55
CA LEU A 317 -15.79 -0.15 -2.99
C LEU A 317 -14.67 0.46 -3.84
N GLY A 318 -14.82 0.48 -5.17
CA GLY A 318 -13.96 1.19 -6.11
C GLY A 318 -12.52 0.68 -6.19
N TYR A 319 -11.61 1.56 -6.69
CA TYR A 319 -10.18 1.27 -6.86
C TYR A 319 -9.40 1.93 -5.73
N SER A 320 -8.55 1.16 -5.01
CA SER A 320 -7.95 1.71 -3.80
C SER A 320 -6.75 0.93 -3.31
N TYR A 321 -6.06 1.50 -2.33
CA TYR A 321 -4.91 0.90 -1.66
C TYR A 321 -3.85 0.42 -2.63
N PRO A 322 -3.33 1.33 -3.45
CA PRO A 322 -2.35 0.98 -4.45
C PRO A 322 -0.97 0.70 -3.86
N SER A 323 -0.19 -0.05 -4.61
CA SER A 323 1.25 -0.22 -4.45
C SER A 323 1.95 0.09 -5.77
N VAL A 324 3.16 0.67 -5.70
CA VAL A 324 4.00 0.96 -6.86
C VAL A 324 5.44 0.57 -6.58
N THR A 325 6.07 -0.08 -7.55
CA THR A 325 7.51 -0.37 -7.55
C THR A 325 8.09 -0.22 -8.95
N GLN A 326 9.37 0.16 -9.04
CA GLN A 326 10.11 0.13 -10.30
C GLN A 326 11.03 -1.07 -10.31
N THR A 327 10.85 -1.97 -11.26
CA THR A 327 11.69 -3.15 -11.45
C THR A 327 13.03 -2.82 -12.08
N ARG A 328 13.96 -3.78 -12.06
CA ARG A 328 15.33 -3.58 -12.58
C ARG A 328 15.40 -3.29 -14.07
N ASP A 329 14.42 -3.73 -14.83
CA ASP A 329 14.27 -3.41 -16.25
C ASP A 329 13.79 -1.98 -16.52
N GLY A 330 13.50 -1.21 -15.45
CA GLY A 330 13.06 0.18 -15.50
C GLY A 330 11.53 0.36 -15.55
N ARG A 331 10.76 -0.71 -15.69
CA ARG A 331 9.30 -0.64 -15.75
C ARG A 331 8.69 -0.35 -14.39
N LEU A 332 7.56 0.32 -14.42
CA LEU A 332 6.72 0.53 -13.25
C LEU A 332 5.67 -0.56 -13.17
N HIS A 333 5.56 -1.16 -12.00
CA HIS A 333 4.53 -2.13 -11.67
C HIS A 333 3.64 -1.55 -10.58
N LEU A 334 2.35 -1.56 -10.83
CA LEU A 334 1.31 -1.10 -9.94
C LEU A 334 0.42 -2.28 -9.54
N ALA A 335 -0.03 -2.31 -8.30
CA ALA A 335 -1.07 -3.24 -7.86
C ALA A 335 -2.07 -2.50 -6.97
N TYR A 336 -3.35 -2.77 -7.12
CA TYR A 336 -4.41 -2.13 -6.35
C TYR A 336 -5.64 -3.01 -6.24
N SER A 337 -6.44 -2.75 -5.23
CA SER A 337 -7.73 -3.40 -5.07
C SER A 337 -8.67 -2.99 -6.18
N TYR A 338 -9.07 -3.93 -7.00
CA TYR A 338 -10.05 -3.77 -8.07
C TYR A 338 -11.42 -4.17 -7.54
N LEU A 339 -12.24 -3.17 -7.19
CA LEU A 339 -13.59 -3.32 -6.65
C LEU A 339 -13.68 -4.25 -5.43
N ARG A 340 -12.57 -4.43 -4.72
CA ARG A 340 -12.35 -5.44 -3.67
C ARG A 340 -12.58 -6.91 -4.10
N LYS A 341 -12.92 -7.14 -5.36
CA LYS A 341 -13.11 -8.50 -5.90
C LYS A 341 -11.79 -9.22 -6.10
N THR A 342 -10.76 -8.49 -6.50
CA THR A 342 -9.39 -8.99 -6.72
C THR A 342 -8.36 -7.88 -6.65
N ILE A 343 -7.10 -8.23 -6.86
CA ILE A 343 -6.02 -7.27 -7.10
C ILE A 343 -5.81 -7.14 -8.61
N LYS A 344 -5.78 -5.89 -9.10
CA LYS A 344 -5.35 -5.59 -10.47
C LYS A 344 -3.88 -5.19 -10.46
N HIS A 345 -3.10 -5.85 -11.28
CA HIS A 345 -1.71 -5.51 -11.60
C HIS A 345 -1.67 -4.76 -12.92
N VAL A 346 -0.89 -3.68 -12.98
CA VAL A 346 -0.62 -2.91 -14.21
C VAL A 346 0.88 -2.71 -14.34
N GLN A 347 1.40 -2.89 -15.54
CA GLN A 347 2.79 -2.66 -15.92
C GLN A 347 2.83 -1.58 -17.00
N LEU A 348 3.74 -0.61 -16.83
CA LEU A 348 3.91 0.53 -17.74
C LEU A 348 5.33 1.08 -17.71
N ASP A 349 5.68 1.91 -18.70
CA ASP A 349 6.93 2.65 -18.73
C ASP A 349 6.74 4.06 -18.11
N GLU A 350 7.80 4.61 -17.51
CA GLU A 350 7.77 5.95 -16.91
C GLU A 350 7.36 7.03 -17.92
N GLU A 351 7.79 6.89 -19.17
CA GLU A 351 7.44 7.83 -20.25
C GLU A 351 5.93 7.87 -20.54
N TRP A 352 5.22 6.78 -20.23
CA TRP A 352 3.76 6.78 -20.36
C TRP A 352 3.10 7.84 -19.47
N VAL A 353 3.66 8.09 -18.28
CA VAL A 353 3.13 9.10 -17.35
C VAL A 353 3.47 10.51 -17.81
N ARG A 354 4.58 10.66 -18.54
CA ARG A 354 5.08 11.97 -19.02
C ARG A 354 4.40 12.46 -20.31
N ALA A 355 3.82 11.51 -21.07
CA ALA A 355 3.13 11.79 -22.33
C ALA A 355 1.68 12.29 -22.11
#